data_9e9c86f24edd7c5a2a1f7ce167aae4fd
#
_entry.id   9e9c86f24edd7c5a2a1f7ce167aae4fd
#
_cell.length_a   1.000
_cell.length_b   1.000
_cell.length_c   1.000
_cell.angle_alpha   90.00
_cell.angle_beta   90.00
_cell.angle_gamma   90.00
#
_symmetry.space_group_name_H-M   'P 1'
#
loop_
_entity.id
_entity.type
_entity.pdbx_description
1 polymer ?
#
loop_
_entity_poly.entity_id
_entity_poly.type
_entity_poly.pdbx_seq_one_letter_code
_entity_poly.pdbx_strand_id
1 'polypeptide(L)'
;LFGIVSTTLGFVMNDQGEIVRDIVWRASSDEWVLSFALMAIVIAGLLGGANIGLGAGLMTSIHLLFVGGLGLYVHAMLFPVAGLWAGLAGRYFAKDRIVTPVQAFFIGLVPAVIYVGMIAFHPDLPLGLRSAIADIIIPYTIIHSIGVVVFLAMITIVLREQEAEAARATQWFLKHRVPFLRIFLRMRLYKRTFQYDDTLAF
;
A
#
# COMPACT_ATOMS: atom_id res chain seq x y z
N LEU A 1 -2.43 -6.64 6.76
CA LEU A 1 -1.59 -6.53 7.98
C LEU A 1 -1.16 -5.08 8.24
N PHE A 2 -0.59 -4.38 7.25
CA PHE A 2 -0.11 -2.99 7.40
C PHE A 2 -1.22 -2.01 7.85
N GLY A 3 -2.45 -2.13 7.32
CA GLY A 3 -3.59 -1.33 7.75
C GLY A 3 -3.96 -1.53 9.22
N ILE A 4 -3.89 -2.78 9.71
CA ILE A 4 -4.15 -3.11 11.12
C ILE A 4 -3.08 -2.48 12.03
N VAL A 5 -1.80 -2.64 11.68
CA VAL A 5 -0.69 -2.01 12.42
C VAL A 5 -0.84 -0.49 12.43
N SER A 6 -1.21 0.12 11.29
CA SER A 6 -1.43 1.56 11.18
C SER A 6 -2.63 2.05 11.99
N THR A 7 -3.64 1.19 12.25
CA THR A 7 -4.74 1.51 13.18
C THR A 7 -4.25 1.51 14.61
N THR A 8 -3.45 0.52 15.00
CA THR A 8 -2.92 0.40 16.35
C THR A 8 -1.96 1.55 16.72
N LEU A 9 -1.21 2.05 15.72
CA LEU A 9 -0.33 3.22 15.85
C LEU A 9 -1.09 4.56 15.62
N GLY A 10 -2.29 4.67 16.18
CA GLY A 10 -3.13 5.87 16.11
C GLY A 10 -3.17 6.60 17.44
N PHE A 11 -3.98 7.65 17.48
CA PHE A 11 -4.27 8.42 18.68
C PHE A 11 -5.73 8.21 19.09
N VAL A 12 -5.97 8.15 20.39
CA VAL A 12 -7.32 8.16 20.96
C VAL A 12 -7.56 9.52 21.59
N MET A 13 -8.65 10.15 21.19
CA MET A 13 -9.08 11.45 21.70
C MET A 13 -10.38 11.29 22.49
N ASN A 14 -10.48 11.99 23.62
CA ASN A 14 -11.70 12.03 24.43
C ASN A 14 -12.74 13.01 23.86
N ASP A 15 -13.88 13.14 24.52
CA ASP A 15 -14.97 14.04 24.17
C ASP A 15 -14.58 15.55 24.25
N GLN A 16 -13.52 15.88 24.99
CA GLN A 16 -12.96 17.23 25.10
C GLN A 16 -11.93 17.52 24.01
N GLY A 17 -11.54 16.50 23.22
CA GLY A 17 -10.55 16.66 22.14
C GLY A 17 -9.11 16.51 22.60
N GLU A 18 -8.89 16.00 23.81
CA GLU A 18 -7.54 15.76 24.33
C GLU A 18 -7.06 14.35 23.89
N ILE A 19 -5.78 14.23 23.56
CA ILE A 19 -5.16 12.93 23.26
C ILE A 19 -4.93 12.20 24.59
N VAL A 20 -5.63 11.11 24.79
CA VAL A 20 -5.55 10.29 26.01
C VAL A 20 -4.63 9.08 25.86
N ARG A 21 -4.41 8.62 24.63
CA ARG A 21 -3.52 7.47 24.34
C ARG A 21 -2.93 7.59 22.93
N ASP A 22 -1.71 7.12 22.77
CA ASP A 22 -0.95 7.04 21.51
C ASP A 22 -0.88 5.63 20.89
N ILE A 23 -1.49 4.63 21.58
CA ILE A 23 -1.62 3.26 21.10
C ILE A 23 -3.09 2.83 21.23
N VAL A 24 -3.66 2.33 20.13
CA VAL A 24 -5.08 2.00 20.03
C VAL A 24 -5.27 0.49 20.12
N TRP A 25 -5.58 -0.01 21.32
CA TRP A 25 -6.01 -1.39 21.53
C TRP A 25 -7.53 -1.52 21.60
N ARG A 26 -8.17 -0.56 22.24
CA ARG A 26 -9.62 -0.47 22.40
C ARG A 26 -10.01 0.98 22.65
N ALA A 27 -11.10 1.42 22.08
CA ALA A 27 -11.67 2.73 22.30
C ALA A 27 -13.07 2.62 22.85
N SER A 28 -13.44 3.50 23.79
CA SER A 28 -14.79 3.62 24.33
C SER A 28 -15.72 4.28 23.33
N SER A 29 -17.03 4.20 23.54
CA SER A 29 -18.04 4.76 22.61
C SER A 29 -18.02 6.29 22.50
N ASP A 30 -17.38 6.97 23.44
CA ASP A 30 -17.17 8.41 23.54
C ASP A 30 -15.78 8.87 23.07
N GLU A 31 -14.89 7.95 22.73
CA GLU A 31 -13.54 8.21 22.27
C GLU A 31 -13.45 8.15 20.74
N TRP A 32 -12.73 9.07 20.14
CA TRP A 32 -12.43 9.08 18.70
C TRP A 32 -11.06 8.48 18.42
N VAL A 33 -11.02 7.60 17.42
CA VAL A 33 -9.76 7.01 16.94
C VAL A 33 -9.28 7.73 15.70
N LEU A 34 -8.16 8.44 15.79
CA LEU A 34 -7.45 9.04 14.68
C LEU A 34 -6.25 8.16 14.31
N SER A 35 -6.26 7.55 13.14
CA SER A 35 -5.23 6.60 12.73
C SER A 35 -4.68 6.87 11.33
N PHE A 36 -3.50 6.33 11.05
CA PHE A 36 -2.88 6.35 9.71
C PHE A 36 -3.36 5.21 8.80
N ALA A 37 -4.38 4.47 9.22
CA ALA A 37 -4.91 3.33 8.47
C ALA A 37 -5.39 3.70 7.06
N LEU A 38 -6.02 4.88 6.92
CA LEU A 38 -6.47 5.39 5.63
C LEU A 38 -5.31 5.52 4.63
N MET A 39 -4.14 6.01 5.08
CA MET A 39 -2.92 6.11 4.26
C MET A 39 -2.46 4.72 3.79
N ALA A 40 -2.42 3.76 4.71
CA ALA A 40 -2.03 2.38 4.39
C ALA A 40 -2.95 1.72 3.36
N ILE A 41 -4.26 1.99 3.45
CA ILE A 41 -5.28 1.47 2.54
C ILE A 41 -5.13 2.09 1.14
N VAL A 42 -4.91 3.41 1.07
CA VAL A 42 -4.67 4.11 -0.21
C VAL A 42 -3.41 3.55 -0.90
N ILE A 43 -2.32 3.36 -0.15
CA ILE A 43 -1.09 2.77 -0.67
C ILE A 43 -1.33 1.33 -1.17
N ALA A 44 -2.07 0.53 -0.41
CA ALA A 44 -2.42 -0.83 -0.82
C ALA A 44 -3.23 -0.84 -2.14
N GLY A 45 -4.16 0.12 -2.31
CA GLY A 45 -4.90 0.30 -3.55
C GLY A 45 -4.02 0.73 -4.72
N LEU A 46 -3.14 1.70 -4.51
CA LEU A 46 -2.22 2.20 -5.55
C LEU A 46 -1.25 1.12 -6.06
N LEU A 47 -0.73 0.28 -5.16
CA LEU A 47 0.24 -0.77 -5.50
C LEU A 47 -0.42 -2.06 -5.99
N GLY A 48 -1.51 -2.46 -5.33
CA GLY A 48 -2.15 -3.74 -5.56
C GLY A 48 -3.39 -3.69 -6.45
N GLY A 49 -3.85 -2.49 -6.80
CA GLY A 49 -5.08 -2.27 -7.56
C GLY A 49 -6.35 -2.35 -6.73
N ALA A 50 -7.51 -2.19 -7.40
CA ALA A 50 -8.81 -2.00 -6.78
C ALA A 50 -9.22 -3.13 -5.83
N ASN A 51 -8.99 -4.39 -6.22
CA ASN A 51 -9.39 -5.55 -5.39
C ASN A 51 -8.57 -5.65 -4.10
N ILE A 52 -7.26 -5.38 -4.18
CA ILE A 52 -6.37 -5.41 -3.01
C ILE A 52 -6.66 -4.21 -2.12
N GLY A 53 -6.88 -3.04 -2.68
CA GLY A 53 -7.28 -1.85 -1.94
C GLY A 53 -8.61 -2.04 -1.20
N LEU A 54 -9.64 -2.56 -1.89
CA LEU A 54 -10.93 -2.89 -1.30
C LEU A 54 -10.77 -3.92 -0.16
N GLY A 55 -10.02 -5.00 -0.40
CA GLY A 55 -9.76 -6.02 0.61
C GLY A 55 -9.02 -5.48 1.83
N ALA A 56 -8.00 -4.65 1.63
CA ALA A 56 -7.28 -3.98 2.71
C ALA A 56 -8.21 -3.08 3.53
N GLY A 57 -9.07 -2.30 2.86
CA GLY A 57 -10.07 -1.46 3.51
C GLY A 57 -11.07 -2.27 4.32
N LEU A 58 -11.62 -3.35 3.77
CA LEU A 58 -12.54 -4.23 4.48
C LEU A 58 -11.90 -4.87 5.71
N MET A 59 -10.70 -5.42 5.58
CA MET A 59 -9.99 -6.03 6.72
C MET A 59 -9.71 -5.02 7.84
N THR A 60 -9.33 -3.79 7.47
CA THR A 60 -9.07 -2.73 8.44
C THR A 60 -10.37 -2.25 9.10
N SER A 61 -11.47 -2.17 8.34
CA SER A 61 -12.79 -1.86 8.88
C SER A 61 -13.26 -2.92 9.88
N ILE A 62 -13.11 -4.20 9.54
CA ILE A 62 -13.45 -5.31 10.46
C ILE A 62 -12.61 -5.22 11.73
N HIS A 63 -11.31 -4.94 11.62
CA HIS A 63 -10.46 -4.75 12.79
C HIS A 63 -10.96 -3.62 13.69
N LEU A 64 -11.35 -2.49 13.11
CA LEU A 64 -11.90 -1.36 13.87
C LEU A 64 -13.21 -1.68 14.58
N LEU A 65 -14.04 -2.61 14.07
CA LEU A 65 -15.23 -3.08 14.78
C LEU A 65 -14.87 -3.71 16.14
N PHE A 66 -13.71 -4.34 16.26
CA PHE A 66 -13.22 -4.89 17.52
C PHE A 66 -12.56 -3.84 18.42
N VAL A 67 -11.97 -2.80 17.83
CA VAL A 67 -11.38 -1.69 18.56
C VAL A 67 -12.46 -0.80 19.19
N GLY A 68 -13.52 -0.53 18.47
CA GLY A 68 -14.61 0.35 18.90
C GLY A 68 -14.32 1.83 18.60
N GLY A 69 -14.98 2.70 19.34
CA GLY A 69 -14.81 4.15 19.26
C GLY A 69 -15.98 4.88 18.61
N LEU A 70 -16.06 6.18 18.88
CA LEU A 70 -17.01 7.08 18.24
C LEU A 70 -16.71 7.21 16.74
N GLY A 71 -17.72 7.29 15.90
CA GLY A 71 -17.52 7.43 14.45
C GLY A 71 -17.07 6.16 13.73
N LEU A 72 -17.20 5.00 14.36
CA LEU A 72 -16.89 3.70 13.78
C LEU A 72 -17.50 3.50 12.38
N TYR A 73 -18.73 4.00 12.16
CA TYR A 73 -19.40 3.94 10.86
C TYR A 73 -18.67 4.70 9.76
N VAL A 74 -18.05 5.84 10.10
CA VAL A 74 -17.25 6.64 9.16
C VAL A 74 -16.10 5.80 8.63
N HIS A 75 -15.37 5.15 9.53
CA HIS A 75 -14.24 4.30 9.16
C HIS A 75 -14.69 3.06 8.39
N ALA A 76 -15.75 2.39 8.87
CA ALA A 76 -16.27 1.16 8.26
C ALA A 76 -16.72 1.37 6.81
N MET A 77 -17.32 2.52 6.51
CA MET A 77 -17.77 2.84 5.15
C MET A 77 -16.65 3.40 4.27
N LEU A 78 -15.84 4.29 4.82
CA LEU A 78 -14.85 5.00 4.03
C LEU A 78 -13.66 4.13 3.63
N PHE A 79 -13.16 3.27 4.50
CA PHE A 79 -11.95 2.51 4.25
C PHE A 79 -12.04 1.59 3.03
N PRO A 80 -13.09 0.78 2.84
CA PRO A 80 -13.25 -0.01 1.63
C PRO A 80 -13.37 0.85 0.36
N VAL A 81 -14.11 1.96 0.45
CA VAL A 81 -14.30 2.89 -0.67
C VAL A 81 -13.00 3.60 -1.03
N ALA A 82 -12.21 4.03 -0.03
CA ALA A 82 -10.92 4.66 -0.26
C ALA A 82 -9.91 3.73 -0.92
N GLY A 83 -9.88 2.46 -0.51
CA GLY A 83 -9.03 1.45 -1.13
C GLY A 83 -9.42 1.14 -2.58
N LEU A 84 -10.73 1.00 -2.82
CA LEU A 84 -11.27 0.84 -4.17
C LEU A 84 -10.95 2.05 -5.05
N TRP A 85 -11.22 3.26 -4.55
CA TRP A 85 -10.91 4.52 -5.21
C TRP A 85 -9.43 4.60 -5.60
N ALA A 86 -8.52 4.38 -4.65
CA ALA A 86 -7.08 4.48 -4.89
C ALA A 86 -6.62 3.49 -5.96
N GLY A 87 -7.14 2.27 -5.96
CA GLY A 87 -6.82 1.26 -6.96
C GLY A 87 -7.37 1.56 -8.35
N LEU A 88 -8.58 2.11 -8.45
CA LEU A 88 -9.17 2.55 -9.73
C LEU A 88 -8.45 3.79 -10.26
N ALA A 89 -8.21 4.79 -9.41
CA ALA A 89 -7.51 6.00 -9.77
C ALA A 89 -6.06 5.71 -10.19
N GLY A 90 -5.36 4.85 -9.46
CA GLY A 90 -4.03 4.38 -9.82
C GLY A 90 -4.01 3.74 -11.20
N ARG A 91 -4.97 2.86 -11.51
CA ARG A 91 -5.10 2.24 -12.83
C ARG A 91 -5.41 3.24 -13.95
N TYR A 92 -6.23 4.24 -13.66
CA TYR A 92 -6.65 5.24 -14.65
C TYR A 92 -5.53 6.25 -14.96
N PHE A 93 -4.83 6.72 -13.93
CA PHE A 93 -3.82 7.77 -14.07
C PHE A 93 -2.40 7.24 -14.34
N ALA A 94 -2.11 5.97 -14.03
CA ALA A 94 -0.78 5.40 -14.26
C ALA A 94 -0.53 5.20 -15.76
N LYS A 95 0.35 6.02 -16.33
CA LYS A 95 1.01 5.71 -17.60
C LYS A 95 2.16 4.75 -17.28
N ASP A 96 2.25 3.64 -18.02
CA ASP A 96 3.31 2.63 -17.86
C ASP A 96 3.39 1.99 -16.45
N ARG A 97 2.24 1.86 -15.79
CA ARG A 97 2.08 1.30 -14.44
C ARG A 97 2.75 2.11 -13.30
N ILE A 98 3.18 3.32 -13.56
CA ILE A 98 3.81 4.18 -12.55
C ILE A 98 2.94 5.39 -12.27
N VAL A 99 2.49 5.50 -11.04
CA VAL A 99 1.79 6.70 -10.54
C VAL A 99 2.86 7.74 -10.17
N THR A 100 2.73 8.95 -10.69
CA THR A 100 3.64 10.05 -10.35
C THR A 100 3.38 10.55 -8.92
N PRO A 101 4.39 11.16 -8.25
CA PRO A 101 4.20 11.72 -6.90
C PRO A 101 3.04 12.72 -6.81
N VAL A 102 2.86 13.55 -7.84
CA VAL A 102 1.76 14.53 -7.88
C VAL A 102 0.39 13.83 -7.97
N GLN A 103 0.28 12.79 -8.81
CA GLN A 103 -0.94 11.99 -8.90
C GLN A 103 -1.22 11.27 -7.57
N ALA A 104 -0.19 10.68 -6.94
CA ALA A 104 -0.32 10.01 -5.65
C ALA A 104 -0.81 10.97 -4.55
N PHE A 105 -0.32 12.21 -4.55
CA PHE A 105 -0.78 13.25 -3.64
C PHE A 105 -2.29 13.48 -3.78
N PHE A 106 -2.78 13.74 -5.00
CA PHE A 106 -4.21 14.00 -5.24
C PHE A 106 -5.08 12.77 -5.02
N ILE A 107 -4.59 11.57 -5.34
CA ILE A 107 -5.32 10.33 -5.07
C ILE A 107 -5.48 10.12 -3.56
N GLY A 108 -4.46 10.44 -2.76
CA GLY A 108 -4.53 10.39 -1.30
C GLY A 108 -5.37 11.52 -0.69
N LEU A 109 -5.37 12.69 -1.31
CA LEU A 109 -6.11 13.86 -0.82
C LEU A 109 -7.63 13.63 -0.82
N VAL A 110 -8.17 13.01 -1.87
CA VAL A 110 -9.63 12.81 -2.01
C VAL A 110 -10.23 12.05 -0.83
N PRO A 111 -9.78 10.83 -0.46
CA PRO A 111 -10.35 10.12 0.68
C PRO A 111 -10.08 10.83 2.02
N ALA A 112 -8.97 11.56 2.15
CA ALA A 112 -8.69 12.36 3.35
C ALA A 112 -9.70 13.50 3.53
N VAL A 113 -10.03 14.22 2.45
CA VAL A 113 -11.05 15.29 2.48
C VAL A 113 -12.44 14.72 2.77
N ILE A 114 -12.79 13.57 2.16
CA ILE A 114 -14.06 12.89 2.43
C ILE A 114 -14.13 12.48 3.91
N TYR A 115 -13.06 11.88 4.44
CA TYR A 115 -12.96 11.47 5.84
C TYR A 115 -13.24 12.64 6.79
N VAL A 116 -12.56 13.74 6.56
CA VAL A 116 -12.73 14.99 7.29
C VAL A 116 -14.17 15.51 7.20
N GLY A 117 -14.74 15.52 6.00
CA GLY A 117 -16.13 15.93 5.80
C GLY A 117 -17.12 15.04 6.57
N MET A 118 -16.93 13.73 6.52
CA MET A 118 -17.78 12.80 7.27
C MET A 118 -17.69 13.02 8.78
N ILE A 119 -16.51 13.33 9.31
CA ILE A 119 -16.34 13.66 10.73
C ILE A 119 -17.04 14.99 11.06
N ALA A 120 -16.81 16.04 10.30
CA ALA A 120 -17.34 17.36 10.55
C ALA A 120 -18.89 17.38 10.62
N PHE A 121 -19.52 16.53 9.80
CA PHE A 121 -20.98 16.40 9.74
C PHE A 121 -21.52 15.26 10.61
N HIS A 122 -20.69 14.62 11.46
CA HIS A 122 -21.18 13.56 12.34
C HIS A 122 -22.16 14.12 13.38
N PRO A 123 -23.39 13.60 13.46
CA PRO A 123 -24.43 14.22 14.30
C PRO A 123 -24.10 14.17 15.80
N ASP A 124 -23.51 13.06 16.25
CA ASP A 124 -23.23 12.80 17.67
C ASP A 124 -21.84 13.26 18.12
N LEU A 125 -21.17 14.13 17.32
CA LEU A 125 -19.83 14.60 17.66
C LEU A 125 -19.89 15.62 18.79
N PRO A 126 -19.26 15.37 19.97
CA PRO A 126 -19.17 16.32 21.06
C PRO A 126 -18.52 17.64 20.63
N LEU A 127 -18.99 18.77 21.22
CA LEU A 127 -18.50 20.11 20.84
C LEU A 127 -16.99 20.27 21.05
N GLY A 128 -16.45 19.73 22.16
CA GLY A 128 -15.01 19.77 22.45
C GLY A 128 -14.20 19.01 21.39
N LEU A 129 -14.64 17.81 21.03
CA LEU A 129 -14.00 17.02 20.01
C LEU A 129 -14.14 17.65 18.60
N ARG A 130 -15.28 18.30 18.32
CA ARG A 130 -15.50 19.01 17.06
C ARG A 130 -14.52 20.18 16.89
N SER A 131 -14.26 20.97 17.94
CA SER A 131 -13.28 22.07 17.89
C SER A 131 -11.86 21.52 17.69
N ALA A 132 -11.46 20.50 18.44
CA ALA A 132 -10.14 19.89 18.29
C ALA A 132 -9.91 19.29 16.90
N ILE A 133 -10.94 18.65 16.33
CA ILE A 133 -10.87 18.12 14.97
C ILE A 133 -10.75 19.26 13.95
N ALA A 134 -11.46 20.37 14.12
CA ALA A 134 -11.35 21.52 13.23
C ALA A 134 -9.93 22.08 13.15
N ASP A 135 -9.19 22.07 14.26
CA ASP A 135 -7.79 22.52 14.31
C ASP A 135 -6.82 21.50 13.64
N ILE A 136 -7.13 20.21 13.71
CA ILE A 136 -6.27 19.14 13.21
C ILE A 136 -6.56 18.80 11.73
N ILE A 137 -7.72 19.17 11.23
CA ILE A 137 -8.28 18.74 9.94
C ILE A 137 -7.37 19.05 8.76
N ILE A 138 -6.87 20.28 8.66
CA ILE A 138 -5.97 20.72 7.58
C ILE A 138 -4.61 20.04 7.69
N PRO A 139 -3.91 20.10 8.85
CA PRO A 139 -2.66 19.37 9.01
C PRO A 139 -2.79 17.87 8.73
N TYR A 140 -3.83 17.23 9.23
CA TYR A 140 -4.06 15.80 9.00
C TYR A 140 -4.18 15.47 7.51
N THR A 141 -5.00 16.22 6.77
CA THR A 141 -5.23 16.01 5.34
C THR A 141 -3.95 16.18 4.52
N ILE A 142 -3.15 17.20 4.85
CA ILE A 142 -1.86 17.44 4.17
C ILE A 142 -0.85 16.35 4.50
N ILE A 143 -0.68 16.04 5.79
CA ILE A 143 0.27 14.99 6.25
C ILE A 143 -0.11 13.64 5.66
N HIS A 144 -1.41 13.31 5.62
CA HIS A 144 -1.90 12.09 5.01
C HIS A 144 -1.49 11.99 3.53
N SER A 145 -1.75 13.05 2.76
CA SER A 145 -1.45 13.07 1.32
C SER A 145 0.06 13.04 1.04
N ILE A 146 0.86 13.76 1.80
CA ILE A 146 2.33 13.74 1.72
C ILE A 146 2.83 12.34 2.13
N GLY A 147 2.28 11.75 3.18
CA GLY A 147 2.62 10.40 3.62
C GLY A 147 2.40 9.36 2.54
N VAL A 148 1.28 9.42 1.81
CA VAL A 148 1.03 8.54 0.65
C VAL A 148 2.15 8.66 -0.38
N VAL A 149 2.57 9.90 -0.72
CA VAL A 149 3.66 10.13 -1.69
C VAL A 149 4.97 9.55 -1.19
N VAL A 150 5.35 9.84 0.06
CA VAL A 150 6.63 9.39 0.64
C VAL A 150 6.70 7.87 0.70
N PHE A 151 5.67 7.22 1.22
CA PHE A 151 5.64 5.76 1.31
C PHE A 151 5.60 5.09 -0.07
N LEU A 152 4.83 5.63 -1.02
CA LEU A 152 4.82 5.13 -2.38
C LEU A 152 6.20 5.25 -3.03
N ALA A 153 6.87 6.39 -2.86
CA ALA A 153 8.22 6.61 -3.37
C ALA A 153 9.22 5.61 -2.78
N MET A 154 9.21 5.42 -1.46
CA MET A 154 10.08 4.44 -0.78
C MET A 154 9.87 3.02 -1.30
N ILE A 155 8.62 2.57 -1.40
CA ILE A 155 8.31 1.23 -1.91
C ILE A 155 8.74 1.09 -3.37
N THR A 156 8.50 2.12 -4.19
CA THR A 156 8.90 2.11 -5.61
C THR A 156 10.41 2.02 -5.77
N ILE A 157 11.20 2.69 -4.92
CA ILE A 157 12.67 2.61 -4.92
C ILE A 157 13.10 1.17 -4.61
N VAL A 158 12.57 0.58 -3.54
CA VAL A 158 12.90 -0.80 -3.13
C VAL A 158 12.56 -1.81 -4.24
N LEU A 159 11.37 -1.69 -4.86
CA LEU A 159 10.98 -2.57 -5.94
C LEU A 159 11.89 -2.45 -7.16
N ARG A 160 12.30 -1.23 -7.53
CA ARG A 160 13.24 -1.01 -8.64
C ARG A 160 14.63 -1.58 -8.35
N GLU A 161 15.10 -1.49 -7.12
CA GLU A 161 16.37 -2.11 -6.71
C GLU A 161 16.31 -3.63 -6.84
N GLN A 162 15.22 -4.26 -6.38
CA GLN A 162 15.02 -5.71 -6.52
C GLN A 162 14.96 -6.16 -7.99
N GLU A 163 14.26 -5.41 -8.84
CA GLU A 163 14.21 -5.68 -10.28
C GLU A 163 15.59 -5.55 -10.93
N ALA A 164 16.36 -4.53 -10.55
CA ALA A 164 17.71 -4.33 -11.06
C ALA A 164 18.68 -5.44 -10.61
N GLU A 165 18.56 -5.93 -9.38
CA GLU A 165 19.33 -7.06 -8.87
C GLU A 165 18.96 -8.37 -9.59
N ALA A 166 17.69 -8.64 -9.79
CA ALA A 166 17.21 -9.80 -10.53
C ALA A 166 17.71 -9.78 -11.99
N ALA A 167 17.68 -8.61 -12.64
CA ALA A 167 18.21 -8.44 -13.99
C ALA A 167 19.73 -8.66 -14.06
N ARG A 168 20.50 -8.17 -13.08
CA ARG A 168 21.95 -8.42 -12.98
C ARG A 168 22.26 -9.90 -12.78
N ALA A 169 21.52 -10.57 -11.89
CA ALA A 169 21.67 -12.01 -11.65
C ALA A 169 21.40 -12.81 -12.93
N THR A 170 20.34 -12.47 -13.67
CA THR A 170 20.02 -13.12 -14.94
C THR A 170 21.09 -12.89 -15.99
N GLN A 171 21.59 -11.66 -16.13
CA GLN A 171 22.69 -11.35 -17.07
C GLN A 171 23.97 -12.10 -16.71
N TRP A 172 24.31 -12.17 -15.41
CA TRP A 172 25.46 -12.93 -14.93
C TRP A 172 25.34 -14.41 -15.30
N PHE A 173 24.15 -14.98 -15.09
CA PHE A 173 23.86 -16.38 -15.41
C PHE A 173 23.98 -16.66 -16.91
N LEU A 174 23.42 -15.81 -17.75
CA LEU A 174 23.51 -15.92 -19.20
C LEU A 174 24.97 -15.77 -19.68
N LYS A 175 25.73 -14.85 -19.12
CA LYS A 175 27.12 -14.60 -19.49
C LYS A 175 28.04 -15.79 -19.16
N HIS A 176 27.82 -16.46 -18.03
CA HIS A 176 28.74 -17.49 -17.55
C HIS A 176 28.29 -18.92 -17.87
N ARG A 177 26.98 -19.20 -17.93
CA ARG A 177 26.46 -20.56 -18.16
C ARG A 177 26.19 -20.89 -19.63
N VAL A 178 25.75 -19.92 -20.43
CA VAL A 178 25.45 -20.16 -21.86
C VAL A 178 26.69 -20.50 -22.68
N PRO A 179 27.85 -19.87 -22.50
CA PRO A 179 29.07 -20.29 -23.20
C PRO A 179 29.47 -21.72 -22.86
N PHE A 180 29.36 -22.11 -21.58
CA PHE A 180 29.69 -23.47 -21.13
C PHE A 180 28.75 -24.52 -21.74
N LEU A 181 27.44 -24.22 -21.79
CA LEU A 181 26.45 -25.09 -22.43
C LEU A 181 26.71 -25.25 -23.94
N ARG A 182 27.13 -24.14 -24.60
CA ARG A 182 27.48 -24.16 -26.04
C ARG A 182 28.72 -25.01 -26.32
N ILE A 183 29.72 -24.94 -25.46
CA ILE A 183 30.93 -25.79 -25.56
C ILE A 183 30.57 -27.23 -25.32
N PHE A 184 29.74 -27.56 -24.31
CA PHE A 184 29.30 -28.90 -24.00
C PHE A 184 28.46 -29.52 -25.10
N LEU A 185 27.53 -28.75 -25.70
CA LEU A 185 26.75 -29.19 -26.86
C LEU A 185 27.64 -29.41 -28.08
N ARG A 186 28.64 -28.57 -28.31
CA ARG A 186 29.60 -28.72 -29.41
C ARG A 186 30.46 -29.98 -29.25
N MET A 187 30.90 -30.26 -28.04
CA MET A 187 31.64 -31.51 -27.74
C MET A 187 30.77 -32.78 -27.91
N ARG A 188 29.48 -32.70 -27.54
CA ARG A 188 28.54 -33.84 -27.70
C ARG A 188 28.22 -34.12 -29.17
N LEU A 189 28.08 -33.09 -29.98
CA LEU A 189 27.89 -33.18 -31.42
C LEU A 189 29.16 -33.75 -32.10
N TYR A 190 30.34 -33.28 -31.70
CA TYR A 190 31.61 -33.76 -32.21
C TYR A 190 31.82 -35.27 -31.91
N LYS A 191 31.48 -35.74 -30.70
CA LYS A 191 31.54 -37.16 -30.34
C LYS A 191 30.59 -38.02 -31.17
N ARG A 192 29.42 -37.51 -31.52
CA ARG A 192 28.45 -38.23 -32.38
C ARG A 192 28.91 -38.34 -33.84
N THR A 193 29.60 -37.33 -34.34
CA THR A 193 30.12 -37.36 -35.73
C THR A 193 31.30 -38.32 -35.88
N PHE A 194 32.15 -38.43 -34.86
CA PHE A 194 33.28 -39.38 -34.88
C PHE A 194 32.84 -40.85 -34.70
N GLN A 195 31.74 -41.11 -34.00
CA GLN A 195 31.22 -42.48 -33.80
C GLN A 195 30.52 -43.04 -35.04
N TYR A 196 30.16 -42.17 -36.00
CA TYR A 196 29.53 -42.58 -37.26
C TYR A 196 30.54 -42.95 -38.35
N ASP A 197 31.77 -42.42 -38.26
CA ASP A 197 32.84 -42.71 -39.23
C ASP A 197 33.50 -44.09 -39.02
N ASP A 198 33.52 -44.58 -37.76
CA ASP A 198 34.07 -45.89 -37.43
C ASP A 198 33.16 -47.09 -37.84
N THR A 199 31.90 -46.81 -38.20
CA THR A 199 30.95 -47.86 -38.62
C THR A 199 30.87 -48.07 -40.13
N LEU A 200 31.59 -47.27 -40.93
CA LEU A 200 31.66 -47.40 -42.39
C LEU A 200 33.00 -47.97 -42.91
N ALA A 201 33.85 -48.44 -41.99
CA ALA A 201 35.17 -49.03 -42.34
C ALA A 201 35.19 -50.57 -42.29
N PHE A 202 34.06 -51.23 -42.65
CA PHE A 202 34.01 -52.69 -42.89
C PHE A 202 33.26 -52.95 -44.16
#